data_025a0a496f8df31d4ac108b9344da3d8
#
_entry.id   025a0a496f8df31d4ac108b9344da3d8
#
_cell.length_a   1.000
_cell.length_b   1.000
_cell.length_c   1.000
_cell.angle_alpha   90.00
_cell.angle_beta   90.00
_cell.angle_gamma   90.00
#
_symmetry.space_group_name_H-M   'P 1'
#
loop_
_entity.id
_entity.type
_entity.pdbx_description
1 polymer ?
#
loop_
_entity_poly.entity_id
_entity_poly.type
_entity_poly.pdbx_seq_one_letter_code
_entity_poly.pdbx_strand_id
1 'polypeptide(L)'
;MDIQGFMQGFKAAWERRDPAAFASLFHADGRYHNTPFQTQQGRGELAEYWKRVQLQEDVHVSFEVLASEPDTGLAHWHVTYQVASEELFQIWAKSTGTNLLTRRPGDPLPRMVLDGVLLASFSEGLCVEARIWWHSMPQPA
;
A
#
# COMPACT_ATOMS: atom_id res chain seq x y z
N MET A 1 -15.15 5.47 12.09
CA MET A 1 -14.24 5.68 10.94
C MET A 1 -14.99 5.30 9.69
N ASP A 2 -14.92 6.13 8.70
CA ASP A 2 -15.41 5.85 7.35
C ASP A 2 -14.25 5.74 6.39
N ILE A 3 -14.54 5.55 5.10
CA ILE A 3 -13.49 5.40 4.09
C ILE A 3 -12.60 6.65 3.98
N GLN A 4 -13.17 7.83 4.12
CA GLN A 4 -12.38 9.08 4.10
C GLN A 4 -11.36 9.11 5.24
N GLY A 5 -11.78 8.80 6.44
CA GLY A 5 -10.90 8.75 7.62
C GLY A 5 -9.84 7.67 7.50
N PHE A 6 -10.23 6.49 7.00
CA PHE A 6 -9.29 5.40 6.75
C PHE A 6 -8.22 5.82 5.73
N MET A 7 -8.63 6.41 4.62
CA MET A 7 -7.70 6.82 3.57
C MET A 7 -6.76 7.95 4.01
N GLN A 8 -7.23 8.85 4.87
CA GLN A 8 -6.35 9.86 5.46
C GLN A 8 -5.27 9.21 6.34
N GLY A 9 -5.65 8.21 7.15
CA GLY A 9 -4.70 7.45 7.94
C GLY A 9 -3.73 6.62 7.10
N PHE A 10 -4.24 5.99 6.05
CA PHE A 10 -3.47 5.23 5.07
C PHE A 10 -2.40 6.11 4.41
N LYS A 11 -2.80 7.29 3.93
CA LYS A 11 -1.90 8.27 3.35
C LYS A 11 -0.83 8.71 4.35
N ALA A 12 -1.22 9.08 5.55
CA ALA A 12 -0.29 9.56 6.56
C ALA A 12 0.71 8.47 6.96
N ALA A 13 0.23 7.23 7.16
CA ALA A 13 1.10 6.12 7.51
C ALA A 13 2.11 5.81 6.40
N TRP A 14 1.67 5.83 5.15
CA TRP A 14 2.56 5.55 4.03
C TRP A 14 3.60 6.64 3.84
N GLU A 15 3.18 7.92 3.85
CA GLU A 15 4.11 9.04 3.67
C GLU A 15 5.14 9.14 4.80
N ARG A 16 4.77 8.70 6.01
CA ARG A 16 5.67 8.61 7.16
C ARG A 16 6.44 7.29 7.22
N ARG A 17 6.11 6.36 6.36
CA ARG A 17 6.71 5.02 6.33
C ARG A 17 6.59 4.33 7.69
N ASP A 18 5.37 4.32 8.24
CA ASP A 18 5.09 3.88 9.60
C ASP A 18 4.17 2.64 9.60
N PRO A 19 4.74 1.42 9.66
CA PRO A 19 3.93 0.20 9.68
C PRO A 19 3.00 0.09 10.89
N ALA A 20 3.41 0.59 12.06
CA ALA A 20 2.56 0.54 13.25
C ALA A 20 1.34 1.44 13.10
N ALA A 21 1.50 2.62 12.50
CA ALA A 21 0.39 3.52 12.22
C ALA A 21 -0.60 2.89 11.25
N PHE A 22 -0.12 2.21 10.22
CA PHE A 22 -0.97 1.47 9.28
C PHE A 22 -1.76 0.37 10.01
N ALA A 23 -1.07 -0.46 10.77
CA ALA A 23 -1.70 -1.55 11.51
C ALA A 23 -2.75 -1.05 12.51
N SER A 24 -2.54 0.13 13.09
CA SER A 24 -3.47 0.70 14.06
C SER A 24 -4.81 1.11 13.47
N LEU A 25 -4.93 1.21 12.14
CA LEU A 25 -6.20 1.48 11.46
C LEU A 25 -7.14 0.29 11.50
N PHE A 26 -6.64 -0.89 11.85
CA PHE A 26 -7.37 -2.15 11.79
C PHE A 26 -7.74 -2.66 13.18
N HIS A 27 -8.80 -3.45 13.23
CA HIS A 27 -9.10 -4.28 14.38
C HIS A 27 -7.93 -5.23 14.67
N ALA A 28 -7.89 -5.74 15.93
CA ALA A 28 -6.86 -6.70 16.34
C ALA A 28 -6.79 -7.92 15.42
N ASP A 29 -7.94 -8.35 14.87
CA ASP A 29 -8.04 -9.48 13.95
C ASP A 29 -8.32 -9.03 12.51
N GLY A 30 -8.07 -7.77 12.20
CA GLY A 30 -8.33 -7.21 10.88
C GLY A 30 -7.54 -7.93 9.78
N ARG A 31 -8.13 -7.96 8.59
CA ARG A 31 -7.53 -8.62 7.43
C ARG A 31 -7.22 -7.60 6.34
N TYR A 32 -6.06 -7.76 5.74
CA TYR A 32 -5.62 -6.95 4.63
C TYR A 32 -5.18 -7.85 3.49
N HIS A 33 -5.82 -7.69 2.33
CA HIS A 33 -5.51 -8.46 1.13
C HIS A 33 -4.71 -7.55 0.20
N ASN A 34 -3.39 -7.68 0.23
CA ASN A 34 -2.50 -6.88 -0.62
C ASN A 34 -2.56 -7.31 -2.09
N THR A 35 -3.03 -8.52 -2.36
CA THR A 35 -3.39 -9.06 -3.67
C THR A 35 -4.57 -10.01 -3.48
N PRO A 36 -5.26 -10.44 -4.55
CA PRO A 36 -6.32 -11.45 -4.43
C PRO A 36 -5.83 -12.77 -3.84
N PHE A 37 -4.53 -13.01 -3.83
CA PHE A 37 -3.95 -14.30 -3.45
C PHE A 37 -3.22 -14.28 -2.11
N GLN A 38 -3.12 -13.12 -1.46
CA GLN A 38 -2.36 -12.97 -0.22
C GLN A 38 -3.17 -12.20 0.81
N THR A 39 -3.11 -12.64 2.04
CA THR A 39 -3.80 -12.01 3.16
C THR A 39 -2.88 -11.92 4.36
N GLN A 40 -2.87 -10.75 5.01
CA GLN A 40 -2.29 -10.58 6.33
C GLN A 40 -3.44 -10.44 7.31
N GLN A 41 -3.38 -11.17 8.41
CA GLN A 41 -4.39 -11.12 9.46
C GLN A 41 -3.76 -10.74 10.79
N GLY A 42 -4.37 -9.75 11.45
CA GLY A 42 -3.89 -9.25 12.72
C GLY A 42 -2.84 -8.17 12.56
N ARG A 43 -2.75 -7.29 13.58
CA ARG A 43 -1.86 -6.12 13.53
C ARG A 43 -0.39 -6.49 13.38
N GLY A 44 0.03 -7.61 13.97
CA GLY A 44 1.41 -8.06 13.85
C GLY A 44 1.78 -8.40 12.41
N GLU A 45 0.95 -9.17 11.74
CA GLU A 45 1.19 -9.55 10.34
C GLU A 45 1.09 -8.34 9.41
N LEU A 46 0.13 -7.43 9.66
CA LEU A 46 0.00 -6.21 8.87
C LEU A 46 1.26 -5.33 8.98
N ALA A 47 1.73 -5.11 10.19
CA ALA A 47 2.94 -4.31 10.42
C ALA A 47 4.17 -4.97 9.79
N GLU A 48 4.30 -6.29 9.90
CA GLU A 48 5.41 -7.03 9.32
C GLU A 48 5.42 -6.91 7.78
N TYR A 49 4.27 -7.10 7.16
CA TYR A 49 4.13 -6.94 5.71
C TYR A 49 4.51 -5.51 5.28
N TRP A 50 4.07 -4.52 6.05
CA TRP A 50 4.25 -3.10 5.71
C TRP A 50 5.67 -2.58 5.98
N LYS A 51 6.56 -3.36 6.59
CA LYS A 51 7.96 -2.97 6.76
C LYS A 51 8.64 -2.61 5.45
N ARG A 52 8.17 -3.16 4.33
CA ARG A 52 8.71 -2.86 3.01
C ARG A 52 8.61 -1.38 2.64
N VAL A 53 7.63 -0.64 3.20
CA VAL A 53 7.51 0.78 2.92
C VAL A 53 8.66 1.60 3.51
N GLN A 54 9.37 1.06 4.49
CA GLN A 54 10.55 1.72 5.07
C GLN A 54 11.74 1.76 4.12
N LEU A 55 11.71 0.94 3.06
CA LEU A 55 12.71 0.95 1.99
C LEU A 55 12.40 1.97 0.90
N GLN A 56 11.24 2.62 0.98
CA GLN A 56 10.82 3.64 0.02
C GLN A 56 11.26 5.02 0.51
N GLU A 57 11.51 5.94 -0.41
CA GLU A 57 11.86 7.33 -0.09
C GLU A 57 10.94 8.27 -0.85
N ASP A 58 10.77 9.47 -0.30
CA ASP A 58 10.00 10.55 -0.93
C ASP A 58 8.65 10.05 -1.42
N VAL A 59 7.85 9.52 -0.48
CA VAL A 59 6.54 8.92 -0.77
C VAL A 59 5.48 9.99 -0.86
N HIS A 60 4.72 9.99 -1.96
CA HIS A 60 3.57 10.87 -2.15
C HIS A 60 2.33 10.03 -2.43
N VAL A 61 1.32 10.19 -1.60
CA VAL A 61 0.05 9.47 -1.73
C VAL A 61 -1.07 10.45 -2.00
N SER A 62 -1.90 10.14 -2.98
CA SER A 62 -3.16 10.85 -3.21
C SER A 62 -4.29 9.85 -3.32
N PHE A 63 -5.51 10.27 -3.02
CA PHE A 63 -6.66 9.40 -3.13
C PHE A 63 -7.93 10.19 -3.40
N GLU A 64 -8.93 9.47 -3.90
CA GLU A 64 -10.27 10.00 -4.11
C GLU A 64 -11.27 8.94 -3.65
N VAL A 65 -12.23 9.34 -2.82
CA VAL A 65 -13.30 8.44 -2.37
C VAL A 65 -14.30 8.28 -3.51
N LEU A 66 -14.54 7.03 -3.93
CA LEU A 66 -15.46 6.71 -5.03
C LEU A 66 -16.84 6.35 -4.53
N ALA A 67 -16.94 5.70 -3.37
CA ALA A 67 -18.20 5.34 -2.75
C ALA A 67 -18.03 5.26 -1.24
N SER A 68 -19.02 5.68 -0.50
CA SER A 68 -19.01 5.66 0.96
C SER A 68 -20.36 5.25 1.49
N GLU A 69 -20.37 4.15 2.24
CA GLU A 69 -21.51 3.64 3.00
C GLU A 69 -21.13 3.66 4.48
N PRO A 70 -22.09 3.50 5.42
CA PRO A 70 -21.73 3.54 6.85
C PRO A 70 -20.65 2.53 7.24
N ASP A 71 -20.69 1.34 6.68
CA ASP A 71 -19.80 0.24 7.08
C ASP A 71 -18.80 -0.18 6.01
N THR A 72 -18.84 0.44 4.82
CA THR A 72 -17.94 0.09 3.72
C THR A 72 -17.60 1.32 2.91
N GLY A 73 -16.52 1.23 2.16
CA GLY A 73 -16.15 2.29 1.24
C GLY A 73 -15.17 1.83 0.19
N LEU A 74 -15.11 2.59 -0.87
CA LEU A 74 -14.24 2.35 -2.02
C LEU A 74 -13.48 3.63 -2.33
N ALA A 75 -12.17 3.52 -2.53
CA ALA A 75 -11.32 4.65 -2.87
C ALA A 75 -10.36 4.29 -3.99
N HIS A 76 -10.07 5.24 -4.84
CA HIS A 76 -8.97 5.17 -5.80
C HIS A 76 -7.75 5.80 -5.13
N TRP A 77 -6.60 5.17 -5.24
CA TRP A 77 -5.37 5.68 -4.65
C TRP A 77 -4.22 5.64 -5.65
N HIS A 78 -3.29 6.56 -5.46
CA HIS A 78 -2.14 6.74 -6.32
C HIS A 78 -0.93 7.04 -5.45
N VAL A 79 0.16 6.32 -5.66
CA VAL A 79 1.38 6.48 -4.88
C VAL A 79 2.58 6.58 -5.79
N THR A 80 3.46 7.50 -5.48
CA THR A 80 4.79 7.55 -6.11
C THR A 80 5.85 7.52 -5.02
N TYR A 81 6.94 6.83 -5.27
CA TYR A 81 8.07 6.81 -4.35
C TYR A 81 9.38 6.55 -5.10
N GLN A 82 10.48 7.04 -4.52
CA GLN A 82 11.81 6.75 -5.02
C GLN A 82 12.28 5.41 -4.44
N VAL A 83 12.74 4.52 -5.30
CA VAL A 83 13.39 3.28 -4.86
C VAL A 83 14.78 3.63 -4.38
N ALA A 84 15.10 3.25 -3.15
CA ALA A 84 16.37 3.58 -2.50
C ALA A 84 17.36 2.43 -2.46
N SER A 85 16.93 1.20 -2.80
CA SER A 85 17.79 0.03 -2.70
C SER A 85 17.46 -1.01 -3.75
N GLU A 86 18.45 -1.81 -4.12
CA GLU A 86 18.26 -2.99 -4.97
C GLU A 86 17.31 -3.99 -4.32
N GLU A 87 17.33 -4.11 -3.00
CA GLU A 87 16.44 -5.01 -2.25
C GLU A 87 14.98 -4.69 -2.54
N LEU A 88 14.57 -3.42 -2.43
CA LEU A 88 13.20 -3.02 -2.71
C LEU A 88 12.85 -3.27 -4.17
N PHE A 89 13.75 -2.96 -5.08
CA PHE A 89 13.54 -3.17 -6.50
C PHE A 89 13.30 -4.66 -6.81
N GLN A 90 14.03 -5.55 -6.19
CA GLN A 90 13.86 -6.99 -6.36
C GLN A 90 12.56 -7.49 -5.75
N ILE A 91 12.14 -6.95 -4.60
CA ILE A 91 10.85 -7.27 -3.98
C ILE A 91 9.72 -6.91 -4.94
N TRP A 92 9.75 -5.71 -5.52
CA TRP A 92 8.75 -5.28 -6.49
C TRP A 92 8.73 -6.20 -7.72
N ALA A 93 9.89 -6.51 -8.28
CA ALA A 93 9.99 -7.35 -9.47
C ALA A 93 9.37 -8.73 -9.26
N LYS A 94 9.61 -9.33 -8.09
CA LYS A 94 9.01 -10.62 -7.73
C LYS A 94 7.50 -10.52 -7.55
N SER A 95 7.03 -9.44 -6.92
CA SER A 95 5.60 -9.24 -6.65
C SER A 95 4.78 -9.07 -7.91
N THR A 96 5.34 -8.42 -8.92
CA THR A 96 4.62 -8.14 -10.18
C THR A 96 4.91 -9.17 -11.27
N GLY A 97 5.87 -10.08 -11.05
CA GLY A 97 6.31 -11.01 -12.09
C GLY A 97 6.98 -10.30 -13.26
N THR A 98 7.42 -9.06 -13.08
CA THR A 98 8.03 -8.27 -14.14
C THR A 98 9.46 -8.71 -14.39
N ASN A 99 9.77 -8.93 -15.66
CA ASN A 99 11.13 -9.22 -16.07
C ASN A 99 11.86 -7.90 -16.37
N LEU A 100 12.88 -7.60 -15.57
CA LEU A 100 13.61 -6.34 -15.63
C LEU A 100 14.88 -6.45 -16.47
N LEU A 101 14.83 -7.15 -17.58
CA LEU A 101 15.97 -7.40 -18.44
C LEU A 101 16.65 -6.14 -18.98
N THR A 102 15.95 -5.00 -18.96
CA THR A 102 16.49 -3.75 -19.48
C THR A 102 17.34 -2.99 -18.48
N ARG A 103 17.28 -3.36 -17.18
CA ARG A 103 18.07 -2.70 -16.15
C ARG A 103 19.31 -3.52 -15.80
N ARG A 104 20.47 -2.85 -15.78
CA ARG A 104 21.75 -3.45 -15.41
C ARG A 104 22.09 -3.10 -13.96
N PRO A 105 22.83 -3.95 -13.22
CA PRO A 105 23.35 -3.59 -11.92
C PRO A 105 24.15 -2.28 -12.01
N GLY A 106 23.88 -1.33 -11.11
CA GLY A 106 24.54 -0.03 -11.10
C GLY A 106 23.80 1.06 -11.86
N ASP A 107 22.77 0.73 -12.63
CA ASP A 107 21.91 1.73 -13.25
C ASP A 107 21.13 2.48 -12.16
N PRO A 108 20.76 3.77 -12.40
CA PRO A 108 19.96 4.51 -11.43
C PRO A 108 18.67 3.76 -11.09
N LEU A 109 18.33 3.77 -9.79
CA LEU A 109 17.06 3.17 -9.33
C LEU A 109 15.90 4.08 -9.71
N PRO A 110 14.79 3.51 -10.18
CA PRO A 110 13.67 4.31 -10.69
C PRO A 110 12.83 4.91 -9.58
N ARG A 111 12.07 5.96 -9.94
CA ARG A 111 10.89 6.33 -9.17
C ARG A 111 9.74 5.44 -9.63
N MET A 112 8.99 4.91 -8.66
CA MET A 112 7.88 4.00 -8.94
C MET A 112 6.55 4.72 -8.85
N VAL A 113 5.60 4.26 -9.66
CA VAL A 113 4.21 4.68 -9.62
C VAL A 113 3.35 3.46 -9.32
N LEU A 114 2.46 3.57 -8.33
CA LEU A 114 1.45 2.58 -8.02
C LEU A 114 0.08 3.23 -8.15
N ASP A 115 -0.86 2.50 -8.71
CA ASP A 115 -2.23 2.98 -8.85
C ASP A 115 -3.17 1.83 -8.58
N GLY A 116 -4.25 2.08 -7.86
CA GLY A 116 -5.17 1.01 -7.52
C GLY A 116 -6.44 1.49 -6.87
N VAL A 117 -7.24 0.52 -6.47
CA VAL A 117 -8.47 0.75 -5.72
C VAL A 117 -8.42 -0.05 -4.42
N LEU A 118 -9.09 0.47 -3.41
CA LEU A 118 -9.17 -0.13 -2.09
C LEU A 118 -10.64 -0.21 -1.68
N LEU A 119 -11.05 -1.42 -1.29
CA LEU A 119 -12.37 -1.67 -0.72
C LEU A 119 -12.18 -2.03 0.75
N ALA A 120 -12.84 -1.30 1.64
CA ALA A 120 -12.70 -1.50 3.08
C ALA A 120 -14.04 -1.63 3.77
N SER A 121 -14.07 -2.44 4.82
CA SER A 121 -15.21 -2.59 5.72
C SER A 121 -14.82 -2.19 7.13
N PHE A 122 -15.75 -1.58 7.85
CA PHE A 122 -15.50 -0.98 9.17
C PHE A 122 -16.49 -1.47 10.21
N SER A 123 -16.03 -1.57 11.45
CA SER A 123 -16.86 -1.83 12.61
C SER A 123 -16.19 -1.21 13.83
N GLU A 124 -16.99 -0.59 14.71
CA GLU A 124 -16.50 -0.01 15.97
C GLU A 124 -15.34 0.98 15.79
N GLY A 125 -15.37 1.76 14.70
CA GLY A 125 -14.36 2.78 14.45
C GLY A 125 -13.04 2.28 13.89
N LEU A 126 -12.95 1.02 13.47
CA LEU A 126 -11.73 0.42 12.91
C LEU A 126 -12.05 -0.38 11.66
N CYS A 127 -11.02 -0.61 10.85
CA CYS A 127 -11.16 -1.43 9.65
C CYS A 127 -11.11 -2.92 10.01
N VAL A 128 -12.09 -3.70 9.56
CA VAL A 128 -12.12 -5.15 9.77
C VAL A 128 -11.55 -5.91 8.59
N GLU A 129 -11.68 -5.36 7.39
CA GLU A 129 -11.12 -5.98 6.20
C GLU A 129 -10.88 -4.89 5.14
N ALA A 130 -9.73 -4.95 4.51
CA ALA A 130 -9.41 -4.10 3.35
C ALA A 130 -8.80 -4.96 2.25
N ARG A 131 -9.22 -4.68 1.02
CA ARG A 131 -8.69 -5.33 -0.18
C ARG A 131 -8.18 -4.27 -1.12
N ILE A 132 -7.01 -4.51 -1.72
CA ILE A 132 -6.51 -3.65 -2.78
C ILE A 132 -6.31 -4.46 -4.07
N TRP A 133 -6.59 -3.78 -5.17
CA TRP A 133 -6.23 -4.21 -6.53
C TRP A 133 -5.37 -3.09 -7.08
N TRP A 134 -4.20 -3.43 -7.58
CA TRP A 134 -3.24 -2.40 -7.95
C TRP A 134 -2.30 -2.87 -9.05
N HIS A 135 -1.71 -1.90 -9.69
CA HIS A 135 -0.66 -2.12 -10.66
C HIS A 135 0.47 -1.14 -10.42
N SER A 136 1.66 -1.47 -10.88
CA SER A 136 2.81 -0.60 -10.69
C SER A 136 3.74 -0.63 -11.90
N MET A 137 4.46 0.45 -12.05
CA MET A 137 5.46 0.59 -13.12
C MET A 137 6.50 1.63 -12.72
N PRO A 138 7.71 1.58 -13.30
CA PRO A 138 8.63 2.69 -13.20
C PRO A 138 8.02 3.94 -13.83
N GLN A 139 8.25 5.08 -13.20
CA GLN A 139 7.78 6.35 -13.76
C GLN A 139 8.47 6.60 -15.11
N PRO A 140 7.73 6.96 -16.16
CA PRO A 140 8.35 7.33 -17.43
C PRO A 140 9.31 8.48 -17.26
N ALA A 141 10.43 8.43 -17.99
CA ALA A 141 11.43 9.47 -17.96
C ALA A 141 10.91 10.77 -18.61
#